data_dfa53303d5954f038077cd1bce41b263
#
_entry.id   dfa53303d5954f038077cd1bce41b263
#
_cell.length_a   1.000
_cell.length_b   1.000
_cell.length_c   1.000
_cell.angle_alpha   90.00
_cell.angle_beta   90.00
_cell.angle_gamma   90.00
#
_symmetry.space_group_name_H-M   'P 1'
#
loop_
_entity.id
_entity.type
_entity.pdbx_description
1 polymer ?
#
loop_
_entity_poly.entity_id
_entity_poly.type
_entity_poly.pdbx_seq_one_letter_code
_entity_poly.pdbx_strand_id
1 'polypeptide(L)'
;MTFATGIPGPTLGIALALGLVLTPPVARAGDVRNASLSSSGMASVYSLAHSGRKTASGEIHRASEMTAAHRTLAFGTQVRVTNRRNGRSVVVRINDRGPFIRSRIIDLSPAAARALGFSGLAPVTLALAGHS
;
A
#
# COMPACT_ATOMS: atom_id res chain seq x y z
N MET A 1 45.84 48.81 -38.54
CA MET A 1 45.62 48.50 -38.07
C MET A 1 44.85 48.20 -37.23
N THR A 2 44.36 47.80 -36.95
CA THR A 2 43.63 47.64 -36.22
C THR A 2 42.95 46.83 -35.79
N PHE A 3 42.61 46.33 -35.52
CA PHE A 3 41.94 45.71 -35.03
C PHE A 3 41.14 45.39 -34.25
N ALA A 4 40.72 45.35 -34.06
CA ALA A 4 39.91 45.14 -33.38
C ALA A 4 39.36 44.43 -32.75
N THR A 5 39.14 44.16 -32.68
CA THR A 5 38.78 43.57 -32.09
C THR A 5 38.02 43.11 -31.35
N GLY A 6 37.55 42.80 -31.11
CA GLY A 6 36.95 42.40 -30.34
C GLY A 6 36.15 41.87 -29.87
N ILE A 7 35.87 41.54 -29.67
CA ILE A 7 35.12 41.21 -29.09
C ILE A 7 34.37 40.61 -28.43
N PRO A 8 34.01 40.26 -28.20
CA PRO A 8 33.29 39.77 -27.63
C PRO A 8 32.57 39.22 -26.94
N GLY A 9 32.23 38.92 -26.76
CA GLY A 9 31.55 38.43 -26.11
C GLY A 9 30.87 37.87 -25.48
N PRO A 10 30.62 37.68 -25.24
CA PRO A 10 29.97 37.25 -24.53
C PRO A 10 29.16 36.74 -23.98
N THR A 11 28.96 36.57 -23.89
CA THR A 11 28.25 36.28 -23.35
C THR A 11 27.56 35.55 -22.77
N LEU A 12 27.38 35.16 -22.73
CA LEU A 12 26.81 34.59 -22.17
C LEU A 12 26.04 34.08 -21.52
N GLY A 13 25.75 33.89 -21.37
CA GLY A 13 25.07 33.40 -20.74
C GLY A 13 24.44 32.81 -20.18
N ILE A 14 24.42 32.63 -20.06
CA ILE A 14 24.00 32.25 -19.47
C ILE A 14 23.16 31.72 -18.91
N ALA A 15 22.81 31.63 -18.91
CA ALA A 15 22.09 31.26 -18.40
C ALA A 15 21.47 30.46 -17.86
N LEU A 16 21.52 30.20 -17.81
CA LEU A 16 21.06 29.61 -17.37
C LEU A 16 20.41 29.14 -16.77
N ALA A 17 20.26 28.97 -16.59
CA ALA A 17 19.76 28.57 -16.03
C ALA A 17 19.03 28.03 -15.55
N LEU A 18 18.99 27.97 -15.50
CA LEU A 18 18.45 27.62 -15.02
C LEU A 18 17.65 26.99 -14.63
N GLY A 19 17.48 26.80 -14.55
CA GLY A 19 16.77 26.29 -14.11
C GLY A 19 16.18 25.61 -13.82
N LEU A 20 16.15 25.44 -13.71
CA LEU A 20 15.65 24.83 -13.38
C LEU A 20 15.07 24.28 -12.76
N VAL A 21 15.10 24.13 -12.44
CA VAL A 21 14.77 23.67 -11.84
C VAL A 21 13.91 23.18 -11.42
N LEU A 22 13.58 23.02 -11.29
CA LEU A 22 12.83 22.69 -10.82
C LEU A 22 12.10 21.83 -10.67
N THR A 23 11.75 21.53 -10.52
CA THR A 23 11.20 20.70 -10.71
C THR A 23 10.87 19.74 -10.00
N PRO A 24 10.95 19.45 -9.50
CA PRO A 24 10.78 18.50 -8.83
C PRO A 24 9.72 17.91 -8.45
N PRO A 25 9.10 18.37 -8.09
CA PRO A 25 8.00 17.98 -7.62
C PRO A 25 7.41 16.81 -7.91
N VAL A 26 7.44 16.57 -8.71
CA VAL A 26 6.95 15.58 -9.12
C VAL A 26 6.82 14.46 -8.39
N ALA A 27 7.61 13.92 -8.09
CA ALA A 27 7.58 12.71 -7.56
C ALA A 27 6.62 12.53 -6.56
N ARG A 28 6.23 13.46 -6.00
CA ARG A 28 5.49 13.30 -4.98
C ARG A 28 4.22 12.70 -5.14
N ALA A 29 3.62 12.65 -6.20
CA ALA A 29 2.31 12.04 -6.39
C ALA A 29 2.33 10.60 -5.90
N GLY A 30 3.38 9.87 -6.17
CA GLY A 30 3.50 8.51 -5.69
C GLY A 30 3.57 8.41 -4.20
N ASP A 31 4.34 9.28 -3.59
CA ASP A 31 4.47 9.27 -2.14
C ASP A 31 3.16 9.59 -1.46
N VAL A 32 2.43 10.53 -1.99
CA VAL A 32 1.16 10.92 -1.43
C VAL A 32 0.17 9.76 -1.49
N ARG A 33 0.15 9.05 -2.60
CA ARG A 33 -0.73 7.91 -2.71
C ARG A 33 -0.39 6.85 -1.69
N ASN A 34 0.88 6.54 -1.56
CA ASN A 34 1.29 5.52 -0.61
C ASN A 34 0.91 5.91 0.80
N ALA A 35 1.09 7.14 1.14
CA ALA A 35 0.73 7.61 2.47
C ALA A 35 -0.78 7.53 2.69
N SER A 36 -1.57 7.89 1.69
CA SER A 36 -3.02 7.90 1.85
C SER A 36 -3.62 6.49 1.85
N LEU A 37 -2.87 5.50 1.36
CA LEU A 37 -3.34 4.13 1.30
C LEU A 37 -2.82 3.28 2.46
N SER A 38 -2.15 3.91 3.41
CA SER A 38 -1.69 3.25 4.61
C SER A 38 -2.69 3.49 5.73
N SER A 39 -3.02 2.48 6.47
CA SER A 39 -3.95 2.61 7.59
C SER A 39 -3.55 1.67 8.73
N SER A 40 -4.04 1.98 9.92
CA SER A 40 -3.77 1.20 11.12
C SER A 40 -5.08 0.87 11.82
N GLY A 41 -5.10 -0.24 12.51
CA GLY A 41 -6.27 -0.65 13.28
C GLY A 41 -6.11 -2.08 13.75
N MET A 42 -7.21 -2.67 14.18
CA MET A 42 -7.19 -4.04 14.67
C MET A 42 -7.55 -5.01 13.55
N ALA A 43 -6.81 -6.11 13.49
CA ALA A 43 -7.14 -7.23 12.62
C ALA A 43 -7.79 -8.32 13.46
N SER A 44 -8.70 -9.05 12.84
CA SER A 44 -9.26 -10.26 13.43
C SER A 44 -9.05 -11.41 12.46
N VAL A 45 -9.43 -12.60 12.86
CA VAL A 45 -9.28 -13.82 12.07
C VAL A 45 -10.65 -14.37 11.76
N TYR A 46 -10.87 -14.80 10.52
CA TYR A 46 -12.06 -15.53 10.17
C TYR A 46 -12.16 -16.79 11.02
N SER A 47 -13.35 -17.13 11.44
CA SER A 47 -13.54 -18.38 12.12
C SER A 47 -13.44 -19.52 11.10
N LEU A 48 -13.06 -20.70 11.56
CA LEU A 48 -13.00 -21.86 10.69
C LEU A 48 -14.36 -22.23 10.11
N ALA A 49 -15.43 -21.80 10.75
CA ALA A 49 -16.79 -22.04 10.25
C ALA A 49 -17.06 -21.33 8.92
N HIS A 50 -16.24 -20.35 8.54
CA HIS A 50 -16.38 -19.68 7.25
C HIS A 50 -15.72 -20.45 6.11
N SER A 51 -14.91 -21.45 6.43
CA SER A 51 -14.19 -22.21 5.41
C SER A 51 -15.20 -22.95 4.53
N GLY A 52 -15.02 -22.87 3.23
CA GLY A 52 -15.93 -23.49 2.27
C GLY A 52 -17.11 -22.63 1.86
N ARG A 53 -17.30 -21.45 2.48
CA ARG A 53 -18.39 -20.55 2.10
C ARG A 53 -17.94 -19.57 1.03
N LYS A 54 -18.89 -19.10 0.24
CA LYS A 54 -18.63 -18.06 -0.73
C LYS A 54 -18.40 -16.74 -0.03
N THR A 55 -17.40 -16.02 -0.50
CA THR A 55 -17.14 -14.66 -0.06
C THR A 55 -17.91 -13.68 -0.95
N ALA A 56 -17.83 -12.40 -0.63
CA ALA A 56 -18.51 -11.36 -1.40
C ALA A 56 -17.99 -11.27 -2.84
N SER A 57 -16.75 -11.69 -3.09
CA SER A 57 -16.21 -11.72 -4.45
C SER A 57 -16.72 -12.89 -5.28
N GLY A 58 -17.41 -13.83 -4.66
CA GLY A 58 -17.85 -15.06 -5.31
C GLY A 58 -16.87 -16.22 -5.18
N GLU A 59 -15.68 -15.98 -4.64
CA GLU A 59 -14.72 -17.04 -4.39
C GLU A 59 -15.12 -17.86 -3.17
N ILE A 60 -14.64 -19.07 -3.09
CA ILE A 60 -14.82 -19.90 -1.90
C ILE A 60 -13.71 -19.52 -0.92
N HIS A 61 -14.09 -19.24 0.33
CA HIS A 61 -13.10 -18.96 1.37
C HIS A 61 -12.35 -20.23 1.73
N ARG A 62 -11.03 -20.15 1.73
CA ARG A 62 -10.17 -21.27 2.11
C ARG A 62 -9.22 -20.83 3.21
N ALA A 63 -9.27 -21.55 4.32
CA ALA A 63 -8.46 -21.20 5.50
C ALA A 63 -6.96 -21.21 5.22
N SER A 64 -6.51 -21.95 4.22
CA SER A 64 -5.09 -22.10 3.89
C SER A 64 -4.57 -21.02 2.94
N GLU A 65 -5.43 -20.20 2.38
CA GLU A 65 -5.01 -19.16 1.44
C GLU A 65 -4.74 -17.84 2.14
N MET A 66 -3.90 -17.01 1.54
CA MET A 66 -3.57 -15.69 2.07
C MET A 66 -4.58 -14.68 1.56
N THR A 67 -5.74 -14.62 2.20
CA THR A 67 -6.84 -13.76 1.81
C THR A 67 -7.38 -13.00 3.01
N ALA A 68 -8.18 -11.97 2.73
CA ALA A 68 -8.76 -11.15 3.76
C ALA A 68 -10.02 -10.44 3.29
N ALA A 69 -10.80 -9.98 4.26
CA ALA A 69 -11.94 -9.11 4.03
C ALA A 69 -11.56 -7.68 4.37
N HIS A 70 -11.98 -6.75 3.54
CA HIS A 70 -11.83 -5.31 3.78
C HIS A 70 -13.10 -4.61 3.31
N ARG A 71 -13.42 -3.48 3.97
CA ARG A 71 -14.71 -2.81 3.71
C ARG A 71 -14.79 -2.20 2.32
N THR A 72 -13.72 -1.65 1.81
CA THR A 72 -13.76 -0.81 0.61
C THR A 72 -12.74 -1.13 -0.47
N LEU A 73 -11.64 -1.78 -0.15
CA LEU A 73 -10.63 -2.08 -1.17
C LEU A 73 -11.20 -3.04 -2.22
N ALA A 74 -10.86 -2.80 -3.47
CA ALA A 74 -11.36 -3.63 -4.57
C ALA A 74 -10.93 -5.08 -4.38
N PHE A 75 -11.76 -6.02 -4.82
CA PHE A 75 -11.39 -7.43 -4.82
C PHE A 75 -10.16 -7.63 -5.73
N GLY A 76 -9.24 -8.44 -5.28
CA GLY A 76 -7.99 -8.66 -5.98
C GLY A 76 -6.85 -7.76 -5.50
N THR A 77 -7.16 -6.73 -4.72
CA THR A 77 -6.13 -5.85 -4.18
C THR A 77 -5.22 -6.65 -3.25
N GLN A 78 -3.93 -6.48 -3.43
CA GLN A 78 -2.95 -7.09 -2.53
C GLN A 78 -2.54 -6.08 -1.49
N VAL A 79 -2.61 -6.51 -0.23
CA VAL A 79 -2.34 -5.65 0.91
C VAL A 79 -1.26 -6.28 1.76
N ARG A 80 -0.25 -5.49 2.11
CA ARG A 80 0.74 -5.91 3.08
C ARG A 80 0.22 -5.60 4.45
N VAL A 81 0.08 -6.61 5.25
CA VAL A 81 -0.38 -6.49 6.64
C VAL A 81 0.82 -6.70 7.54
N THR A 82 1.06 -5.77 8.43
CA THR A 82 2.17 -5.88 9.39
C THR A 82 1.59 -5.94 10.80
N ASN A 83 1.97 -6.97 11.55
CA ASN A 83 1.60 -7.10 12.95
C ASN A 83 2.49 -6.17 13.76
N ARG A 84 1.90 -5.17 14.40
CA ARG A 84 2.66 -4.15 15.11
C ARG A 84 3.29 -4.65 16.40
N ARG A 85 2.89 -5.82 16.89
CA ARG A 85 3.47 -6.38 18.12
C ARG A 85 4.79 -7.07 17.87
N ASN A 86 4.98 -7.67 16.69
CA ASN A 86 6.17 -8.45 16.41
C ASN A 86 6.89 -8.07 15.12
N GLY A 87 6.33 -7.17 14.34
CA GLY A 87 6.94 -6.70 13.10
C GLY A 87 6.81 -7.64 11.91
N ARG A 88 6.16 -8.80 12.07
CA ARG A 88 5.95 -9.71 10.94
C ARG A 88 4.98 -9.11 9.95
N SER A 89 5.18 -9.40 8.68
CA SER A 89 4.24 -8.96 7.66
C SER A 89 3.98 -10.06 6.64
N VAL A 90 2.80 -9.98 6.03
CA VAL A 90 2.41 -10.88 4.94
C VAL A 90 1.63 -10.07 3.92
N VAL A 91 1.53 -10.57 2.71
CA VAL A 91 0.67 -9.98 1.70
C VAL A 91 -0.56 -10.86 1.56
N VAL A 92 -1.74 -10.24 1.63
CA VAL A 92 -3.00 -10.93 1.48
C VAL A 92 -3.76 -10.33 0.30
N ARG A 93 -4.65 -11.10 -0.29
CA ARG A 93 -5.50 -10.67 -1.38
C ARG A 93 -6.91 -10.43 -0.84
N ILE A 94 -7.47 -9.29 -1.14
CA ILE A 94 -8.83 -8.96 -0.68
C ILE A 94 -9.83 -9.70 -1.57
N ASN A 95 -10.68 -10.49 -0.95
CA ASN A 95 -11.71 -11.24 -1.67
C ASN A 95 -13.07 -11.20 -0.97
N ASP A 96 -13.23 -10.41 0.08
CA ASP A 96 -14.47 -10.36 0.83
C ASP A 96 -14.68 -8.96 1.40
N ARG A 97 -15.88 -8.73 1.93
CA ARG A 97 -16.28 -7.47 2.55
C ARG A 97 -16.42 -7.62 4.06
N GLY A 98 -16.07 -6.57 4.76
CA GLY A 98 -16.03 -6.52 6.22
C GLY A 98 -14.62 -6.18 6.68
N PRO A 99 -14.39 -6.18 7.97
CA PRO A 99 -15.33 -6.40 9.07
C PRO A 99 -16.29 -5.22 9.23
N PHE A 100 -17.46 -5.50 9.79
CA PHE A 100 -18.46 -4.46 10.01
C PHE A 100 -18.52 -4.02 11.47
N ILE A 101 -17.43 -4.27 12.19
CA ILE A 101 -17.24 -3.81 13.55
C ILE A 101 -16.23 -2.68 13.49
N ARG A 102 -16.62 -1.54 14.05
CA ARG A 102 -15.88 -0.30 13.88
C ARG A 102 -14.41 -0.36 14.30
N SER A 103 -14.10 -1.09 15.34
CA SER A 103 -12.74 -1.17 15.85
C SER A 103 -11.81 -2.04 15.01
N ARG A 104 -12.34 -2.78 14.04
CA ARG A 104 -11.54 -3.68 13.22
C ARG A 104 -11.50 -3.18 11.79
N ILE A 105 -10.36 -3.32 11.14
CA ILE A 105 -10.17 -2.82 9.78
C ILE A 105 -9.97 -3.95 8.76
N ILE A 106 -9.64 -5.14 9.20
CA ILE A 106 -9.41 -6.26 8.30
C ILE A 106 -9.69 -7.56 9.02
N ASP A 107 -10.27 -8.52 8.32
CA ASP A 107 -10.44 -9.89 8.81
C ASP A 107 -9.53 -10.78 7.98
N LEU A 108 -8.62 -11.48 8.61
CA LEU A 108 -7.61 -12.27 7.94
C LEU A 108 -7.98 -13.75 7.91
N SER A 109 -7.54 -14.44 6.87
CA SER A 109 -7.65 -15.89 6.83
C SER A 109 -6.82 -16.51 7.96
N PRO A 110 -7.15 -17.71 8.40
CA PRO A 110 -6.34 -18.39 9.41
C PRO A 110 -4.88 -18.52 9.02
N ALA A 111 -4.58 -18.81 7.74
CA ALA A 111 -3.20 -18.90 7.29
C ALA A 111 -2.45 -17.59 7.45
N ALA A 112 -3.10 -16.48 7.10
CA ALA A 112 -2.48 -15.17 7.23
C ALA A 112 -2.21 -14.82 8.70
N ALA A 113 -3.17 -15.10 9.57
CA ALA A 113 -3.00 -14.83 10.99
C ALA A 113 -1.86 -15.67 11.58
N ARG A 114 -1.76 -16.92 11.19
CA ARG A 114 -0.65 -17.77 11.66
C ARG A 114 0.70 -17.22 11.21
N ALA A 115 0.78 -16.80 9.95
CA ALA A 115 2.02 -16.23 9.44
C ALA A 115 2.40 -14.95 10.17
N LEU A 116 1.40 -14.18 10.61
CA LEU A 116 1.63 -12.96 11.38
C LEU A 116 1.87 -13.24 12.87
N GLY A 117 1.67 -14.46 13.30
CA GLY A 117 1.97 -14.85 14.66
C GLY A 117 0.92 -14.44 15.68
N PHE A 118 -0.36 -14.40 15.31
CA PHE A 118 -1.40 -14.07 16.27
C PHE A 118 -2.66 -14.93 16.09
N SER A 119 -3.47 -14.96 17.12
CA SER A 119 -4.81 -15.50 17.07
C SER A 119 -5.71 -14.49 17.77
N GLY A 120 -6.98 -14.44 17.38
CA GLY A 120 -7.91 -13.47 17.96
C GLY A 120 -7.75 -12.09 17.33
N LEU A 121 -7.14 -11.15 18.03
CA LEU A 121 -6.99 -9.78 17.57
C LEU A 121 -5.53 -9.35 17.64
N ALA A 122 -5.13 -8.50 16.71
CA ALA A 122 -3.80 -7.91 16.73
C ALA A 122 -3.82 -6.52 16.12
N PRO A 123 -3.02 -5.58 16.65
CA PRO A 123 -2.87 -4.28 16.01
C PRO A 123 -2.01 -4.42 14.76
N VAL A 124 -2.49 -3.90 13.66
CA VAL A 124 -1.79 -4.02 12.37
C VAL A 124 -1.73 -2.69 11.65
N THR A 125 -0.80 -2.62 10.70
CA THR A 125 -0.82 -1.57 9.68
C THR A 125 -1.06 -2.24 8.34
N LEU A 126 -1.76 -1.53 7.45
CA LEU A 126 -2.06 -1.98 6.11
C LEU A 126 -1.40 -1.04 5.10
N ALA A 127 -0.82 -1.61 4.07
CA ALA A 127 -0.28 -0.84 2.96
C ALA A 127 -0.56 -1.59 1.67
N LEU A 128 -0.85 -0.87 0.59
CA LEU A 128 -1.08 -1.54 -0.68
C LEU A 128 0.21 -2.18 -1.17
N ALA A 129 0.09 -3.41 -1.65
CA ALA A 129 1.23 -4.15 -2.20
C ALA A 129 1.08 -4.38 -3.70
N GLY A 130 -0.13 -4.20 -4.23
CA GLY A 130 -0.38 -4.40 -5.65
C GLY A 130 -1.81 -4.81 -5.89
N HIS A 131 -2.08 -5.22 -7.12
CA HIS A 131 -3.40 -5.66 -7.53
C HIS A 131 -3.24 -6.83 -8.49
N SER A 132 -3.95 -7.89 -8.24
CA SER A 132 -3.85 -9.09 -9.08
C SER A 132 -4.97 -9.16 -10.12
#